data_c3292f43bdd1ca9d87c8e0f0f6552a3a
#
_entry.id   c3292f43bdd1ca9d87c8e0f0f6552a3a
#
_cell.length_a   1.000
_cell.length_b   1.000
_cell.length_c   1.000
_cell.angle_alpha   90.00
_cell.angle_beta   90.00
_cell.angle_gamma   90.00
#
_symmetry.space_group_name_H-M   'P 1'
#
loop_
_entity.id
_entity.type
_entity.pdbx_description
1 polymer ?
#
loop_
_entity_poly.entity_id
_entity_poly.type
_entity_poly.pdbx_seq_one_letter_code
_entity_poly.pdbx_strand_id
1 'polypeptide(L)'
;MSDNEFSPLTAAADTVVPVAMIAAMSVNRVIGVDNQLPWYLPEDLKFFKHVTQGKPVIMGRKTFASIGRPLPNRLNIVVTRDSEFSHDGVRVCSDLAAALSMADHHAMIEGVDEIMVIGGGQIYAQALPVATRLYLTEVAVEIEGDAHFPALDANWQEAQRVPGESGEGLPAYDFVRFERRDV
;
A
#
# COMPACT_ATOMS: atom_id res chain seq x y z
N MET A 1 -25.61 20.00 -7.95
CA MET A 1 -24.59 19.06 -8.32
C MET A 1 -23.96 18.45 -7.09
N SER A 2 -23.69 17.23 -7.18
CA SER A 2 -23.08 16.53 -6.08
C SER A 2 -21.58 16.62 -6.18
N ASP A 3 -20.93 16.93 -5.08
CA ASP A 3 -19.48 16.99 -5.04
C ASP A 3 -18.86 15.61 -5.08
N ASN A 4 -19.64 14.58 -4.87
CA ASN A 4 -19.13 13.22 -4.87
C ASN A 4 -18.62 12.79 -6.22
N GLU A 5 -19.14 13.37 -7.28
CA GLU A 5 -18.72 13.02 -8.64
C GLU A 5 -17.28 13.40 -8.89
N PHE A 6 -16.77 14.32 -8.10
CA PHE A 6 -15.41 14.81 -8.28
C PHE A 6 -14.52 14.43 -7.11
N SER A 7 -14.93 13.42 -6.35
CA SER A 7 -14.09 12.94 -5.27
C SER A 7 -12.79 12.35 -5.82
N PRO A 8 -11.71 12.42 -5.06
CA PRO A 8 -10.45 11.82 -5.49
C PRO A 8 -10.57 10.34 -5.83
N LEU A 9 -11.42 9.62 -5.10
CA LEU A 9 -11.61 8.19 -5.35
C LEU A 9 -12.25 7.93 -6.70
N THR A 10 -13.23 8.74 -7.10
CA THR A 10 -13.86 8.60 -8.41
C THR A 10 -12.86 8.87 -9.52
N ALA A 11 -12.08 9.92 -9.40
CA ALA A 11 -11.06 10.25 -10.39
C ALA A 11 -9.98 9.16 -10.46
N ALA A 12 -9.62 8.59 -9.31
CA ALA A 12 -8.60 7.55 -9.25
C ALA A 12 -9.03 6.27 -9.93
N ALA A 13 -10.34 6.00 -10.01
CA ALA A 13 -10.85 4.80 -10.68
C ALA A 13 -10.57 4.79 -12.18
N ASP A 14 -10.14 5.93 -12.74
CA ASP A 14 -9.88 6.05 -14.17
C ASP A 14 -8.44 5.71 -14.56
N THR A 15 -7.62 5.18 -13.66
CA THR A 15 -6.26 4.78 -14.04
C THR A 15 -6.30 3.64 -15.05
N VAL A 16 -5.37 3.68 -16.01
CA VAL A 16 -5.20 2.61 -17.01
C VAL A 16 -4.51 1.41 -16.37
N VAL A 17 -3.49 1.67 -15.55
CA VAL A 17 -2.72 0.63 -14.89
C VAL A 17 -3.41 0.26 -13.57
N PRO A 18 -3.58 -1.04 -13.28
CA PRO A 18 -4.24 -1.45 -12.04
C PRO A 18 -3.54 -0.96 -10.79
N VAL A 19 -4.33 -0.68 -9.76
CA VAL A 19 -3.84 -0.25 -8.46
C VAL A 19 -3.87 -1.43 -7.49
N ALA A 20 -2.74 -1.69 -6.86
CA ALA A 20 -2.64 -2.73 -5.83
C ALA A 20 -2.20 -2.09 -4.52
N MET A 21 -2.49 -2.77 -3.43
CA MET A 21 -2.04 -2.38 -2.11
C MET A 21 -1.22 -3.51 -1.51
N ILE A 22 -0.20 -3.18 -0.73
CA ILE A 22 0.63 -4.16 -0.05
C ILE A 22 0.80 -3.77 1.40
N ALA A 23 0.61 -4.72 2.31
CA ALA A 23 0.71 -4.48 3.74
C ALA A 23 0.99 -5.77 4.50
N ALA A 24 1.59 -5.65 5.68
CA ALA A 24 1.64 -6.73 6.66
C ALA A 24 0.76 -6.30 7.84
N MET A 25 -0.06 -7.22 8.35
CA MET A 25 -0.99 -6.89 9.41
C MET A 25 -1.16 -8.06 10.38
N SER A 26 -1.52 -7.73 11.62
CA SER A 26 -1.89 -8.72 12.63
C SER A 26 -3.28 -9.30 12.33
N VAL A 27 -3.70 -10.30 13.12
CA VAL A 27 -5.05 -10.88 12.95
C VAL A 27 -6.17 -9.86 13.19
N ASN A 28 -5.91 -8.84 13.99
CA ASN A 28 -6.86 -7.75 14.22
C ASN A 28 -6.55 -6.52 13.36
N ARG A 29 -5.83 -6.70 12.28
CA ARG A 29 -5.55 -5.72 11.22
C ARG A 29 -4.68 -4.54 11.65
N VAL A 30 -3.88 -4.70 12.68
CA VAL A 30 -2.92 -3.66 13.09
C VAL A 30 -1.75 -3.66 12.12
N ILE A 31 -1.39 -2.49 11.60
CA ILE A 31 -0.29 -2.31 10.67
C ILE A 31 0.81 -1.40 11.21
N GLY A 32 0.59 -0.77 12.36
CA GLY A 32 1.61 0.10 12.93
C GLY A 32 1.35 0.40 14.40
N VAL A 33 2.44 0.58 15.12
CA VAL A 33 2.46 1.05 16.50
C VAL A 33 3.51 2.16 16.54
N ASP A 34 3.08 3.38 16.86
CA ASP A 34 3.97 4.56 16.88
C ASP A 34 4.75 4.70 15.57
N ASN A 35 4.06 4.52 14.42
CA ASN A 35 4.62 4.63 13.08
C ASN A 35 5.69 3.59 12.75
N GLN A 36 5.75 2.49 13.48
CA GLN A 36 6.69 1.41 13.23
C GLN A 36 5.97 0.07 13.14
N LEU A 37 6.55 -0.85 12.39
CA LEU A 37 6.04 -2.22 12.34
C LEU A 37 6.35 -2.89 13.69
N PRO A 38 5.37 -3.56 14.28
CA PRO A 38 5.55 -4.20 15.59
C PRO A 38 6.30 -5.53 15.54
N TRP A 39 6.80 -5.92 14.37
CA TRP A 39 7.52 -7.18 14.17
C TRP A 39 8.63 -6.98 13.16
N TYR A 40 9.56 -7.94 13.13
CA TYR A 40 10.60 -7.99 12.11
C TYR A 40 10.56 -9.36 11.45
N LEU A 41 10.19 -9.39 10.17
CA LEU A 41 10.08 -10.62 9.39
C LEU A 41 10.92 -10.44 8.12
N PRO A 42 12.16 -10.97 8.09
CA PRO A 42 13.06 -10.76 6.95
C PRO A 42 12.48 -11.23 5.61
N GLU A 43 11.76 -12.35 5.60
CA GLU A 43 11.17 -12.86 4.36
C GLU A 43 10.04 -11.96 3.87
N ASP A 44 9.33 -11.28 4.78
CA ASP A 44 8.31 -10.32 4.40
C ASP A 44 8.94 -9.09 3.75
N LEU A 45 10.08 -8.63 4.24
CA LEU A 45 10.80 -7.52 3.63
C LEU A 45 11.28 -7.87 2.22
N LYS A 46 11.74 -9.10 2.01
CA LYS A 46 12.12 -9.58 0.68
C LYS A 46 10.92 -9.65 -0.26
N PHE A 47 9.79 -10.12 0.26
CA PHE A 47 8.55 -10.19 -0.50
C PHE A 47 8.10 -8.79 -0.93
N PHE A 48 8.11 -7.83 -0.01
CA PHE A 48 7.77 -6.45 -0.30
C PHE A 48 8.66 -5.89 -1.42
N LYS A 49 9.96 -6.09 -1.30
CA LYS A 49 10.91 -5.63 -2.30
C LYS A 49 10.61 -6.26 -3.65
N HIS A 50 10.36 -7.56 -3.66
CA HIS A 50 10.09 -8.29 -4.91
C HIS A 50 8.82 -7.78 -5.59
N VAL A 51 7.74 -7.62 -4.84
CA VAL A 51 6.45 -7.19 -5.39
C VAL A 51 6.51 -5.76 -5.91
N THR A 52 7.20 -4.87 -5.20
CA THR A 52 7.22 -3.44 -5.55
C THR A 52 8.34 -3.07 -6.52
N GLN A 53 9.24 -3.97 -6.82
CA GLN A 53 10.42 -3.68 -7.65
C GLN A 53 10.03 -3.08 -9.00
N GLY A 54 10.59 -1.91 -9.30
CA GLY A 54 10.36 -1.23 -10.58
C GLY A 54 9.01 -0.54 -10.71
N LYS A 55 8.13 -0.68 -9.73
CA LYS A 55 6.78 -0.11 -9.79
C LYS A 55 6.73 1.22 -9.04
N PRO A 56 5.85 2.16 -9.46
CA PRO A 56 5.65 3.37 -8.65
C PRO A 56 5.02 3.02 -7.32
N VAL A 57 5.50 3.63 -6.24
CA VAL A 57 4.99 3.41 -4.89
C VAL A 57 4.41 4.71 -4.34
N ILE A 58 3.23 4.62 -3.77
CA ILE A 58 2.51 5.75 -3.19
C ILE A 58 2.38 5.54 -1.70
N MET A 59 2.72 6.55 -0.91
CA MET A 59 2.71 6.46 0.54
C MET A 59 2.36 7.79 1.17
N GLY A 60 1.92 7.76 2.42
CA GLY A 60 1.77 8.96 3.21
C GLY A 60 3.10 9.41 3.79
N ARG A 61 3.15 10.64 4.30
CA ARG A 61 4.38 11.23 4.82
C ARG A 61 4.94 10.45 6.02
N LYS A 62 4.08 9.97 6.91
CA LYS A 62 4.54 9.21 8.08
C LYS A 62 5.19 7.89 7.69
N THR A 63 4.64 7.24 6.67
CA THR A 63 5.24 6.01 6.14
C THR A 63 6.61 6.30 5.57
N PHE A 64 6.74 7.39 4.81
CA PHE A 64 8.04 7.78 4.29
C PHE A 64 9.04 8.07 5.42
N ALA A 65 8.61 8.76 6.48
CA ALA A 65 9.46 9.03 7.61
C ALA A 65 9.94 7.75 8.30
N SER A 66 9.08 6.75 8.37
CA SER A 66 9.41 5.44 8.93
C SER A 66 10.44 4.70 8.07
N ILE A 67 10.31 4.76 6.75
CA ILE A 67 11.27 4.14 5.83
C ILE A 67 12.60 4.91 5.86
N GLY A 68 12.54 6.23 5.94
CA GLY A 68 13.69 7.10 6.12
C GLY A 68 14.42 7.52 4.85
N ARG A 69 14.11 6.92 3.72
CA ARG A 69 14.74 7.24 2.43
C ARG A 69 13.87 6.73 1.29
N PRO A 70 14.04 7.27 0.07
CA PRO A 70 13.33 6.73 -1.09
C PRO A 70 13.70 5.27 -1.34
N LEU A 71 12.73 4.47 -1.74
CA LEU A 71 12.97 3.10 -2.13
C LEU A 71 13.69 3.09 -3.48
N PRO A 72 14.81 2.37 -3.62
CA PRO A 72 15.61 2.42 -4.85
C PRO A 72 14.88 1.76 -6.03
N ASN A 73 15.15 2.28 -7.23
CA ASN A 73 14.64 1.74 -8.50
C ASN A 73 13.10 1.76 -8.60
N ARG A 74 12.48 2.70 -7.91
CA ARG A 74 11.03 2.90 -7.95
C ARG A 74 10.73 4.38 -7.92
N LEU A 75 9.65 4.79 -8.58
CA LEU A 75 9.16 6.15 -8.43
C LEU A 75 8.49 6.25 -7.06
N ASN A 76 9.00 7.10 -6.19
CA ASN A 76 8.47 7.31 -4.85
C ASN A 76 7.58 8.54 -4.83
N ILE A 77 6.30 8.37 -4.47
CA ILE A 77 5.33 9.45 -4.41
C ILE A 77 4.81 9.53 -2.98
N VAL A 78 4.94 10.70 -2.37
CA VAL A 78 4.45 10.95 -1.01
C VAL A 78 3.23 11.86 -1.10
N VAL A 79 2.12 11.44 -0.48
CA VAL A 79 0.90 12.23 -0.40
C VAL A 79 0.89 12.96 0.93
N THR A 80 0.85 14.29 0.87
CA THR A 80 0.79 15.12 2.06
C THR A 80 0.20 16.49 1.71
N ARG A 81 -0.53 17.06 2.66
CA ARG A 81 -1.04 18.43 2.53
C ARG A 81 -0.02 19.47 2.97
N ASP A 82 1.11 19.03 3.50
CA ASP A 82 2.18 19.92 3.93
C ASP A 82 2.93 20.43 2.69
N SER A 83 2.64 21.66 2.29
CA SER A 83 3.25 22.27 1.09
C SER A 83 4.74 22.53 1.25
N GLU A 84 5.26 22.46 2.47
CA GLU A 84 6.69 22.67 2.74
C GLU A 84 7.49 21.37 2.69
N PHE A 85 6.82 20.23 2.59
CA PHE A 85 7.51 18.96 2.55
C PHE A 85 8.20 18.76 1.21
N SER A 86 9.47 18.41 1.24
CA SER A 86 10.22 17.99 0.06
C SER A 86 11.34 17.05 0.49
N HIS A 87 11.78 16.21 -0.42
CA HIS A 87 12.90 15.30 -0.18
C HIS A 87 13.46 14.87 -1.53
N ASP A 88 14.78 14.80 -1.63
CA ASP A 88 15.42 14.33 -2.86
C ASP A 88 14.97 12.90 -3.16
N GLY A 89 14.67 12.65 -4.43
CA GLY A 89 14.25 11.32 -4.87
C GLY A 89 12.78 11.02 -4.64
N VAL A 90 12.01 12.00 -4.19
CA VAL A 90 10.58 11.84 -3.89
C VAL A 90 9.77 12.88 -4.64
N ARG A 91 8.66 12.45 -5.24
CA ARG A 91 7.67 13.36 -5.79
C ARG A 91 6.58 13.55 -4.73
N VAL A 92 6.06 14.75 -4.64
CA VAL A 92 5.07 15.10 -3.60
C VAL A 92 3.76 15.48 -4.28
N CYS A 93 2.67 14.90 -3.80
CA CYS A 93 1.32 15.21 -4.27
C CYS A 93 0.45 15.60 -3.07
N SER A 94 -0.51 16.48 -3.29
CA SER A 94 -1.36 16.96 -2.20
C SER A 94 -2.55 16.05 -1.90
N ASP A 95 -2.88 15.13 -2.81
CA ASP A 95 -3.95 14.18 -2.59
C ASP A 95 -3.68 12.87 -3.35
N LEU A 96 -4.47 11.86 -3.03
CA LEU A 96 -4.30 10.54 -3.63
C LEU A 96 -4.60 10.54 -5.12
N ALA A 97 -5.60 11.30 -5.56
CA ALA A 97 -5.95 11.34 -6.98
C ALA A 97 -4.78 11.85 -7.82
N ALA A 98 -4.10 12.88 -7.37
CA ALA A 98 -2.93 13.41 -8.06
C ALA A 98 -1.80 12.39 -8.07
N ALA A 99 -1.59 11.69 -6.95
CA ALA A 99 -0.57 10.65 -6.86
C ALA A 99 -0.84 9.50 -7.81
N LEU A 100 -2.09 9.05 -7.87
CA LEU A 100 -2.47 7.95 -8.77
C LEU A 100 -2.33 8.34 -10.23
N SER A 101 -2.68 9.58 -10.58
CA SER A 101 -2.50 10.07 -11.95
C SER A 101 -1.01 10.10 -12.34
N MET A 102 -0.16 10.59 -11.45
CA MET A 102 1.28 10.62 -11.69
C MET A 102 1.85 9.21 -11.83
N ALA A 103 1.45 8.29 -10.95
CA ALA A 103 1.89 6.91 -11.00
C ALA A 103 1.43 6.21 -12.27
N ASP A 104 0.21 6.48 -12.70
CA ASP A 104 -0.37 5.89 -13.91
C ASP A 104 0.42 6.29 -15.15
N HIS A 105 0.72 7.59 -15.29
CA HIS A 105 1.55 8.08 -16.38
C HIS A 105 2.93 7.42 -16.40
N HIS A 106 3.56 7.36 -15.24
CA HIS A 106 4.88 6.75 -15.12
C HIS A 106 4.83 5.26 -15.51
N ALA A 107 3.83 4.55 -14.98
CA ALA A 107 3.69 3.12 -15.26
C ALA A 107 3.47 2.85 -16.74
N MET A 108 2.66 3.67 -17.42
CA MET A 108 2.43 3.53 -18.85
C MET A 108 3.71 3.76 -19.65
N ILE A 109 4.47 4.78 -19.30
CA ILE A 109 5.72 5.10 -20.02
C ILE A 109 6.75 3.99 -19.82
N GLU A 110 6.88 3.48 -18.60
CA GLU A 110 7.89 2.48 -18.24
C GLU A 110 7.45 1.05 -18.55
N GLY A 111 6.19 0.85 -18.97
CA GLY A 111 5.68 -0.49 -19.25
C GLY A 111 5.48 -1.33 -17.99
N VAL A 112 5.18 -0.69 -16.87
CA VAL A 112 4.96 -1.36 -15.58
C VAL A 112 3.46 -1.68 -15.46
N ASP A 113 3.14 -2.83 -14.92
CA ASP A 113 1.78 -3.35 -14.94
C ASP A 113 0.97 -3.12 -13.67
N GLU A 114 1.52 -2.41 -12.69
CA GLU A 114 0.84 -2.23 -11.41
C GLU A 114 1.36 -0.99 -10.69
N ILE A 115 0.45 -0.26 -10.05
CA ILE A 115 0.76 0.84 -9.14
C ILE A 115 0.62 0.32 -7.72
N MET A 116 1.60 0.59 -6.85
CA MET A 116 1.63 0.03 -5.50
C MET A 116 1.35 1.09 -4.45
N VAL A 117 0.31 0.91 -3.66
CA VAL A 117 0.01 1.75 -2.50
C VAL A 117 0.56 1.04 -1.26
N ILE A 118 1.45 1.70 -0.53
CA ILE A 118 2.21 1.04 0.53
C ILE A 118 1.92 1.58 1.95
N GLY A 119 0.94 2.44 2.10
CA GLY A 119 0.46 2.85 3.42
C GLY A 119 0.62 4.33 3.72
N GLY A 120 0.26 4.78 4.87
CA GLY A 120 -0.32 3.99 5.98
C GLY A 120 -1.84 3.92 5.96
N GLY A 121 -2.41 3.79 7.13
CA GLY A 121 -3.83 3.48 7.29
C GLY A 121 -4.78 4.40 6.54
N GLN A 122 -4.56 5.70 6.59
CA GLN A 122 -5.42 6.66 5.89
C GLN A 122 -5.32 6.50 4.37
N ILE A 123 -4.11 6.26 3.86
CA ILE A 123 -3.89 6.07 2.43
C ILE A 123 -4.53 4.76 1.98
N TYR A 124 -4.38 3.69 2.75
CA TYR A 124 -5.04 2.42 2.44
C TYR A 124 -6.56 2.59 2.38
N ALA A 125 -7.14 3.29 3.35
CA ALA A 125 -8.58 3.49 3.39
C ALA A 125 -9.08 4.25 2.15
N GLN A 126 -8.32 5.25 1.72
CA GLN A 126 -8.69 6.03 0.53
C GLN A 126 -8.50 5.25 -0.76
N ALA A 127 -7.49 4.39 -0.82
CA ALA A 127 -7.17 3.65 -2.05
C ALA A 127 -7.99 2.37 -2.22
N LEU A 128 -8.51 1.80 -1.14
CA LEU A 128 -9.21 0.52 -1.19
C LEU A 128 -10.33 0.49 -2.23
N PRO A 129 -11.19 1.51 -2.34
CA PRO A 129 -12.27 1.49 -3.32
C PRO A 129 -11.81 1.39 -4.77
N VAL A 130 -10.60 1.81 -5.09
CA VAL A 130 -10.09 1.78 -6.47
C VAL A 130 -9.03 0.70 -6.69
N ALA A 131 -8.57 0.04 -5.64
CA ALA A 131 -7.61 -1.05 -5.77
C ALA A 131 -8.30 -2.30 -6.31
N THR A 132 -7.55 -3.09 -7.10
CA THR A 132 -8.06 -4.34 -7.68
C THR A 132 -7.35 -5.57 -7.14
N ARG A 133 -6.23 -5.39 -6.46
CA ARG A 133 -5.45 -6.50 -5.89
C ARG A 133 -4.82 -6.08 -4.57
N LEU A 134 -4.78 -7.01 -3.63
CA LEU A 134 -4.12 -6.80 -2.35
C LEU A 134 -3.08 -7.89 -2.14
N TYR A 135 -1.91 -7.49 -1.67
CA TYR A 135 -0.86 -8.39 -1.21
C TYR A 135 -0.76 -8.19 0.30
N LEU A 136 -1.31 -9.11 1.06
CA LEU A 136 -1.35 -9.00 2.52
C LEU A 136 -0.53 -10.10 3.16
N THR A 137 0.35 -9.72 4.07
CA THR A 137 1.03 -10.66 4.95
C THR A 137 0.23 -10.69 6.24
N GLU A 138 -0.41 -11.82 6.51
CA GLU A 138 -1.23 -12.00 7.71
C GLU A 138 -0.39 -12.65 8.79
N VAL A 139 -0.09 -11.90 9.82
CA VAL A 139 0.77 -12.36 10.92
C VAL A 139 -0.11 -12.86 12.06
N ALA A 140 0.15 -14.09 12.52
CA ALA A 140 -0.72 -14.80 13.45
C ALA A 140 -0.51 -14.33 14.90
N VAL A 141 -0.68 -13.03 15.12
CA VAL A 141 -0.65 -12.42 16.45
C VAL A 141 -1.76 -11.39 16.56
N GLU A 142 -2.23 -11.18 17.77
CA GLU A 142 -3.13 -10.08 18.07
C GLU A 142 -2.34 -9.06 18.86
N ILE A 143 -2.34 -7.81 18.44
CA ILE A 143 -1.59 -6.75 19.10
C ILE A 143 -2.43 -5.48 19.16
N GLU A 144 -2.08 -4.60 20.08
CA GLU A 144 -2.66 -3.27 20.14
C GLU A 144 -1.79 -2.34 19.30
N GLY A 145 -2.43 -1.46 18.54
CA GLY A 145 -1.74 -0.50 17.72
C GLY A 145 -2.64 0.65 17.34
N ASP A 146 -2.04 1.67 16.74
CA ASP A 146 -2.74 2.91 16.43
C ASP A 146 -3.04 3.06 14.93
N ALA A 147 -2.59 2.15 14.10
CA ALA A 147 -2.90 2.16 12.69
C ALA A 147 -3.40 0.80 12.24
N HIS A 148 -4.44 0.79 11.43
CA HIS A 148 -5.10 -0.44 11.00
C HIS A 148 -5.28 -0.47 9.49
N PHE A 149 -5.22 -1.68 8.92
CA PHE A 149 -5.63 -1.91 7.55
C PHE A 149 -7.16 -1.91 7.52
N PRO A 150 -7.80 -1.32 6.47
CA PRO A 150 -9.27 -1.29 6.43
C PRO A 150 -9.86 -2.69 6.31
N ALA A 151 -11.08 -2.86 6.85
CA ALA A 151 -11.80 -4.11 6.74
C ALA A 151 -12.18 -4.38 5.29
N LEU A 152 -12.09 -5.64 4.87
CA LEU A 152 -12.45 -6.04 3.52
C LEU A 152 -13.92 -6.48 3.50
N ASP A 153 -14.62 -6.07 2.44
CA ASP A 153 -16.02 -6.46 2.24
C ASP A 153 -16.12 -7.69 1.33
N ALA A 154 -17.34 -8.03 0.95
CA ALA A 154 -17.60 -9.23 0.14
C ALA A 154 -17.09 -9.14 -1.29
N ASN A 155 -16.66 -7.94 -1.73
CA ASN A 155 -16.12 -7.77 -3.08
C ASN A 155 -14.70 -8.28 -3.22
N TRP A 156 -14.06 -8.67 -2.12
CA TRP A 156 -12.70 -9.21 -2.15
C TRP A 156 -12.73 -10.72 -2.00
N GLN A 157 -11.92 -11.39 -2.80
CA GLN A 157 -11.80 -12.83 -2.80
C GLN A 157 -10.34 -13.24 -2.62
N GLU A 158 -10.08 -14.14 -1.69
CA GLU A 158 -8.74 -14.69 -1.53
C GLU A 158 -8.42 -15.54 -2.76
N ALA A 159 -7.34 -15.18 -3.46
CA ALA A 159 -6.93 -15.86 -4.68
C ALA A 159 -5.78 -16.84 -4.44
N GLN A 160 -4.94 -16.57 -3.45
CA GLN A 160 -3.78 -17.40 -3.15
C GLN A 160 -3.35 -17.18 -1.71
N ARG A 161 -2.91 -18.24 -1.06
CA ARG A 161 -2.35 -18.18 0.29
C ARG A 161 -1.15 -19.11 0.36
N VAL A 162 -0.01 -18.55 0.77
CA VAL A 162 1.25 -19.30 0.85
C VAL A 162 1.83 -19.08 2.25
N PRO A 163 2.07 -20.15 3.01
CA PRO A 163 2.69 -19.99 4.33
C PRO A 163 4.09 -19.41 4.19
N GLY A 164 4.42 -18.47 5.08
CA GLY A 164 5.77 -17.97 5.18
C GLY A 164 6.60 -18.89 6.09
N GLU A 165 7.91 -18.74 6.00
CA GLU A 165 8.81 -19.46 6.89
C GLU A 165 9.15 -18.56 8.05
N SER A 166 8.64 -18.90 9.25
CA SER A 166 8.96 -18.14 10.44
C SER A 166 10.13 -18.79 11.16
N GLY A 167 11.09 -17.96 11.55
CA GLY A 167 12.20 -18.42 12.36
C GLY A 167 11.75 -18.70 13.79
N GLU A 168 12.64 -19.30 14.55
CA GLU A 168 12.40 -19.58 15.95
C GLU A 168 12.13 -18.28 16.69
N GLY A 169 11.06 -18.26 17.48
CA GLY A 169 10.69 -17.08 18.25
C GLY A 169 9.91 -16.02 17.48
N LEU A 170 9.65 -16.24 16.18
CA LEU A 170 8.88 -15.33 15.36
C LEU A 170 7.46 -15.89 15.17
N PRO A 171 6.45 -15.01 15.03
CA PRO A 171 5.09 -15.46 14.78
C PRO A 171 4.96 -16.12 13.41
N ALA A 172 4.03 -17.05 13.30
CA ALA A 172 3.67 -17.61 12.00
C ALA A 172 3.00 -16.53 11.15
N TYR A 173 3.11 -16.65 9.83
CA TYR A 173 2.47 -15.71 8.92
C TYR A 173 2.23 -16.39 7.57
N ASP A 174 1.24 -15.84 6.84
CA ASP A 174 0.93 -16.26 5.48
C ASP A 174 1.02 -15.07 4.54
N PHE A 175 1.48 -15.30 3.33
CA PHE A 175 1.35 -14.34 2.24
C PHE A 175 0.04 -14.61 1.54
N VAL A 176 -0.85 -13.61 1.46
CA VAL A 176 -2.20 -13.78 0.91
C VAL A 176 -2.42 -12.75 -0.18
N ARG A 177 -2.90 -13.21 -1.34
CA ARG A 177 -3.29 -12.30 -2.42
C ARG A 177 -4.80 -12.31 -2.53
N PHE A 178 -5.38 -11.11 -2.52
CA PHE A 178 -6.82 -10.93 -2.74
C PHE A 178 -7.04 -10.25 -4.07
N GLU A 179 -8.10 -10.66 -4.76
CA GLU A 179 -8.54 -10.04 -6.00
C GLU A 179 -9.94 -9.48 -5.81
N ARG A 180 -10.23 -8.36 -6.47
CA ARG A 180 -11.59 -7.80 -6.44
C ARG A 180 -12.48 -8.62 -7.36
N ARG A 181 -13.68 -8.99 -6.86
CA ARG A 181 -14.59 -9.88 -7.61
C ARG A 181 -15.25 -9.20 -8.81
N ASP A 182 -15.41 -7.89 -8.76
CA ASP A 182 -16.19 -7.14 -9.73
C ASP A 182 -15.36 -6.45 -10.81
N VAL A 183 -14.16 -6.94 -11.05
CA VAL A 183 -13.33 -6.45 -12.16
C VAL A 183 -12.94 -7.56 -13.10
#